data_31f6666d3cbe9a5ee26bdbc011e7418c
#
_entry.id   31f6666d3cbe9a5ee26bdbc011e7418c
#
_cell.length_a   1.000
_cell.length_b   1.000
_cell.length_c   1.000
_cell.angle_alpha   90.00
_cell.angle_beta   90.00
_cell.angle_gamma   90.00
#
_symmetry.space_group_name_H-M   'P 1'
#
loop_
_entity.id
_entity.type
_entity.pdbx_description
1 polymer ?
#
loop_
_entity_poly.entity_id
_entity_poly.type
_entity_poly.pdbx_seq_one_letter_code
_entity_poly.pdbx_strand_id
1 'polypeptide(L)'
;MTNSGMEAIGVFTKNKSRSLIDHLSNGRPWDLHRKKDGLRIFNFGDEDPIYDDVHNFVNNIEFIKKSKKRYVLIAPAYMICNISYKDLINYHKKSDNDVTVVYKKVNDANNNFIDCGILNINNKNRVVNIKKNIGKESISNIDMEMYIMRTDLFMEIAYEGIKSGMYRKVKEFIRQNLNNLNVGAFEFKGYLACINSTRAYFNASLSFLDKHISKELFYKNPPIYTKIQDEFPTRYTEDSCVNNSIIANGSYIEGTVKNCIIGRKVNIGKGTILENCVIMQNTDIGNNVIMKNVITHKGSLINSNNNIIGDGNLPIIIEKEKSIV
;
A
#
# COMPACT_ATOMS: atom_id res chain seq x y z
N MET A 1 9.43 7.26 5.42
CA MET A 1 9.31 8.46 6.27
C MET A 1 10.55 8.70 7.12
N THR A 2 10.97 7.77 8.00
CA THR A 2 12.14 7.91 8.90
C THR A 2 13.43 8.26 8.15
N ASN A 3 13.74 7.54 7.08
CA ASN A 3 14.90 7.82 6.21
C ASN A 3 14.88 9.22 5.56
N SER A 4 13.73 9.89 5.61
CA SER A 4 13.58 11.29 5.16
C SER A 4 13.66 12.31 6.29
N GLY A 5 14.02 11.88 7.52
CA GLY A 5 14.19 12.74 8.68
C GLY A 5 12.89 13.07 9.42
N MET A 6 11.83 12.32 9.19
CA MET A 6 10.58 12.49 9.95
C MET A 6 10.69 11.80 11.30
N GLU A 7 10.47 12.57 12.37
CA GLU A 7 10.62 12.13 13.76
C GLU A 7 9.27 11.88 14.46
N ALA A 8 8.21 12.54 14.02
CA ALA A 8 6.85 12.36 14.53
C ALA A 8 6.00 11.70 13.45
N ILE A 9 5.54 10.47 13.69
CA ILE A 9 4.75 9.69 12.74
C ILE A 9 3.48 9.19 13.43
N GLY A 10 2.32 9.61 12.92
CA GLY A 10 1.01 9.11 13.29
C GLY A 10 0.51 8.07 12.29
N VAL A 11 0.15 6.88 12.74
CA VAL A 11 -0.50 5.85 11.92
C VAL A 11 -1.95 5.74 12.35
N PHE A 12 -2.85 6.07 11.43
CA PHE A 12 -4.29 5.99 11.64
C PHE A 12 -4.81 4.68 11.06
N THR A 13 -5.47 3.88 11.89
CA THR A 13 -5.93 2.54 11.49
C THR A 13 -7.31 2.25 12.05
N LYS A 14 -8.08 1.44 11.32
CA LYS A 14 -9.41 0.95 11.70
C LYS A 14 -9.40 -0.58 11.62
N ASN A 15 -10.22 -1.24 12.42
CA ASN A 15 -10.55 -2.68 12.40
C ASN A 15 -9.39 -3.63 12.03
N LYS A 16 -9.40 -4.84 12.52
CA LYS A 16 -8.44 -5.92 12.19
C LYS A 16 -6.97 -5.49 12.14
N SER A 17 -6.61 -4.42 12.89
CA SER A 17 -5.28 -3.79 12.89
C SER A 17 -4.24 -4.50 13.75
N ARG A 18 -4.61 -5.57 14.48
CA ARG A 18 -3.74 -6.27 15.43
C ARG A 18 -2.39 -6.64 14.82
N SER A 19 -2.39 -7.26 13.63
CA SER A 19 -1.15 -7.66 12.96
C SER A 19 -0.25 -6.47 12.57
N LEU A 20 -0.85 -5.32 12.22
CA LEU A 20 -0.13 -4.07 11.96
C LEU A 20 0.45 -3.51 13.25
N ILE A 21 -0.33 -3.47 14.32
CA ILE A 21 0.11 -3.00 15.64
C ILE A 21 1.27 -3.86 16.15
N ASP A 22 1.15 -5.19 16.06
CA ASP A 22 2.21 -6.12 16.45
C ASP A 22 3.49 -5.91 15.62
N HIS A 23 3.35 -5.62 14.32
CA HIS A 23 4.50 -5.36 13.44
C HIS A 23 5.17 -4.02 13.75
N LEU A 24 4.39 -2.97 13.91
CA LEU A 24 4.91 -1.63 14.22
C LEU A 24 5.40 -1.53 15.67
N SER A 25 4.76 -2.27 16.57
CA SER A 25 5.11 -2.31 18.00
C SER A 25 5.29 -0.89 18.54
N ASN A 26 6.44 -0.62 19.16
CA ASN A 26 6.78 0.68 19.73
C ASN A 26 7.69 1.53 18.81
N GLY A 27 7.87 1.13 17.55
CA GLY A 27 8.69 1.86 16.58
C GLY A 27 10.21 1.71 16.74
N ARG A 28 10.70 0.80 17.61
CA ARG A 28 12.16 0.57 17.82
C ARG A 28 12.95 0.31 16.54
N PRO A 29 12.47 -0.57 15.62
CA PRO A 29 13.23 -0.86 14.39
C PRO A 29 13.49 0.37 13.52
N TRP A 30 12.71 1.44 13.70
CA TRP A 30 12.80 2.68 12.93
C TRP A 30 13.34 3.87 13.73
N ASP A 31 13.88 3.64 14.94
CA ASP A 31 14.32 4.70 15.87
C ASP A 31 13.20 5.72 16.21
N LEU A 32 11.97 5.24 16.30
CA LEU A 32 10.79 6.02 16.66
C LEU A 32 10.27 5.76 18.08
N HIS A 33 10.98 4.99 18.89
CA HIS A 33 10.66 4.77 20.30
C HIS A 33 11.19 5.92 21.15
N ARG A 34 10.51 7.05 21.12
CA ARG A 34 10.96 8.30 21.76
C ARG A 34 9.90 8.81 22.74
N LYS A 35 10.35 9.46 23.84
CA LYS A 35 9.44 10.11 24.80
C LYS A 35 8.68 11.28 24.17
N LYS A 36 9.36 12.03 23.31
CA LYS A 36 8.79 13.13 22.54
C LYS A 36 8.84 12.77 21.05
N ASP A 37 7.80 13.14 20.31
CA ASP A 37 7.62 12.74 18.92
C ASP A 37 7.45 11.20 18.78
N GLY A 38 8.18 10.55 17.86
CA GLY A 38 8.16 9.09 17.68
C GLY A 38 6.92 8.57 16.96
N LEU A 39 6.70 7.25 17.06
CA LEU A 39 5.57 6.57 16.46
C LEU A 39 4.36 6.60 17.40
N ARG A 40 3.20 7.00 16.87
CA ARG A 40 1.90 6.87 17.53
C ARG A 40 0.95 6.14 16.61
N ILE A 41 0.25 5.14 17.15
CA ILE A 41 -0.77 4.39 16.44
C ILE A 41 -2.11 4.81 17.03
N PHE A 42 -2.99 5.33 16.18
CA PHE A 42 -4.34 5.75 16.50
C PHE A 42 -5.29 4.71 15.91
N ASN A 43 -5.82 3.85 16.78
CA ASN A 43 -6.76 2.82 16.39
C ASN A 43 -8.17 3.25 16.76
N PHE A 44 -9.06 3.29 15.78
CA PHE A 44 -10.47 3.61 15.94
C PHE A 44 -11.24 2.29 15.96
N GLY A 45 -11.99 2.06 17.05
CA GLY A 45 -12.81 0.86 17.21
C GLY A 45 -13.89 0.75 16.14
N ASP A 46 -14.51 -0.42 16.06
CA ASP A 46 -15.63 -0.70 15.13
C ASP A 46 -16.88 0.11 15.45
N GLU A 47 -16.96 0.67 16.65
CA GLU A 47 -18.12 1.41 17.17
C GLU A 47 -18.16 2.88 16.76
N ASP A 48 -17.08 3.41 16.13
CA ASP A 48 -17.10 4.79 15.68
C ASP A 48 -17.87 4.89 14.33
N PRO A 49 -19.12 5.42 14.36
CA PRO A 49 -19.97 5.51 13.17
C PRO A 49 -19.42 6.48 12.14
N ILE A 50 -18.55 7.42 12.56
CA ILE A 50 -18.00 8.47 11.71
C ILE A 50 -16.50 8.23 11.53
N TYR A 51 -16.17 7.29 10.65
CA TYR A 51 -14.78 7.07 10.25
C TYR A 51 -14.43 7.90 9.03
N ASP A 52 -13.83 9.06 9.26
CA ASP A 52 -13.24 9.89 8.21
C ASP A 52 -11.91 10.53 8.67
N ASP A 53 -11.15 11.05 7.71
CA ASP A 53 -9.82 11.59 7.99
C ASP A 53 -9.91 12.79 8.94
N VAL A 54 -10.90 13.68 8.72
CA VAL A 54 -11.02 14.95 9.42
C VAL A 54 -11.33 14.75 10.90
N HIS A 55 -12.33 13.91 11.24
CA HIS A 55 -12.65 13.58 12.62
C HIS A 55 -11.47 12.91 13.33
N ASN A 56 -10.80 11.98 12.65
CA ASN A 56 -9.65 11.28 13.20
C ASN A 56 -8.49 12.23 13.49
N PHE A 57 -8.24 13.20 12.63
CA PHE A 57 -7.19 14.18 12.84
C PHE A 57 -7.53 15.15 13.98
N VAL A 58 -8.77 15.61 14.09
CA VAL A 58 -9.18 16.52 15.19
C VAL A 58 -9.17 15.80 16.53
N ASN A 59 -9.67 14.57 16.61
CA ASN A 59 -9.64 13.78 17.84
C ASN A 59 -8.21 13.54 18.36
N ASN A 60 -7.21 13.59 17.46
CA ASN A 60 -5.81 13.38 17.80
C ASN A 60 -4.93 14.62 17.53
N ILE A 61 -5.53 15.80 17.45
CA ILE A 61 -4.84 17.05 17.09
C ILE A 61 -3.71 17.41 18.07
N GLU A 62 -3.81 16.97 19.31
CA GLU A 62 -2.80 17.19 20.34
C GLU A 62 -1.44 16.55 19.98
N PHE A 63 -1.43 15.44 19.26
CA PHE A 63 -0.20 14.85 18.76
C PHE A 63 0.52 15.80 17.81
N ILE A 64 -0.24 16.43 16.92
CA ILE A 64 0.29 17.37 15.92
C ILE A 64 0.78 18.64 16.61
N LYS A 65 0.00 19.22 17.53
CA LYS A 65 0.37 20.41 18.30
C LYS A 65 1.64 20.19 19.13
N LYS A 66 1.74 19.04 19.81
CA LYS A 66 2.89 18.69 20.65
C LYS A 66 4.16 18.45 19.85
N SER A 67 4.06 18.00 18.60
CA SER A 67 5.23 17.80 17.72
C SER A 67 5.96 19.12 17.39
N LYS A 68 5.24 20.25 17.38
CA LYS A 68 5.76 21.58 17.02
C LYS A 68 6.45 21.62 15.66
N LYS A 69 6.11 20.71 14.75
CA LYS A 69 6.68 20.68 13.40
C LYS A 69 5.95 21.67 12.49
N ARG A 70 6.71 22.33 11.60
CA ARG A 70 6.18 23.37 10.70
C ARG A 70 5.31 22.79 9.58
N TYR A 71 5.58 21.57 9.16
CA TYR A 71 4.90 20.92 8.04
C TYR A 71 4.30 19.59 8.46
N VAL A 72 3.17 19.26 7.86
CA VAL A 72 2.52 17.95 7.93
C VAL A 72 2.59 17.30 6.55
N LEU A 73 2.98 16.03 6.51
CA LEU A 73 2.87 15.16 5.35
C LEU A 73 1.81 14.10 5.62
N ILE A 74 0.83 14.02 4.73
CA ILE A 74 -0.19 12.96 4.72
C ILE A 74 0.17 11.98 3.62
N ALA A 75 0.05 10.68 3.88
CA ALA A 75 0.27 9.64 2.88
C ALA A 75 -0.67 8.46 3.14
N PRO A 76 -1.37 7.93 2.11
CA PRO A 76 -2.22 6.77 2.26
C PRO A 76 -1.38 5.48 2.34
N ALA A 77 -1.94 4.44 2.97
CA ALA A 77 -1.27 3.15 3.09
C ALA A 77 -1.48 2.21 1.88
N TYR A 78 -2.42 2.52 0.99
CA TYR A 78 -2.75 1.68 -0.18
C TYR A 78 -1.96 2.02 -1.45
N MET A 79 -1.16 3.08 -1.43
CA MET A 79 -0.23 3.43 -2.52
C MET A 79 1.14 2.81 -2.22
N ILE A 80 1.48 1.76 -2.96
CA ILE A 80 2.74 1.04 -2.78
C ILE A 80 3.83 1.69 -3.64
N CYS A 81 4.79 2.31 -2.99
CA CYS A 81 5.95 2.93 -3.61
C CYS A 81 7.10 3.04 -2.61
N ASN A 82 8.31 3.22 -3.10
CA ASN A 82 9.49 3.55 -2.28
C ASN A 82 9.94 4.97 -2.60
N ILE A 83 9.34 5.94 -1.94
CA ILE A 83 9.57 7.37 -2.15
C ILE A 83 10.49 7.96 -1.07
N SER A 84 11.46 8.78 -1.49
CA SER A 84 12.19 9.68 -0.61
C SER A 84 11.45 11.00 -0.48
N TYR A 85 10.96 11.30 0.71
CA TYR A 85 10.26 12.56 0.96
C TYR A 85 11.20 13.77 1.11
N LYS A 86 12.52 13.58 1.12
CA LYS A 86 13.48 14.70 1.21
C LYS A 86 13.32 15.69 0.06
N ASP A 87 13.20 15.14 -1.17
CA ASP A 87 13.08 15.98 -2.36
C ASP A 87 11.73 16.69 -2.41
N LEU A 88 10.64 15.99 -2.01
CA LEU A 88 9.32 16.59 -1.87
C LEU A 88 9.32 17.76 -0.86
N ILE A 89 9.90 17.55 0.32
CA ILE A 89 9.99 18.57 1.37
C ILE A 89 10.79 19.76 0.88
N ASN A 90 11.93 19.53 0.21
CA ASN A 90 12.77 20.58 -0.33
C ASN A 90 12.08 21.35 -1.45
N TYR A 91 11.34 20.65 -2.33
CA TYR A 91 10.53 21.27 -3.36
C TYR A 91 9.46 22.17 -2.75
N HIS A 92 8.68 21.65 -1.78
CA HIS A 92 7.64 22.43 -1.10
C HIS A 92 8.19 23.67 -0.37
N LYS A 93 9.36 23.57 0.29
CA LYS A 93 10.00 24.68 0.98
C LYS A 93 10.48 25.79 0.05
N LYS A 94 10.86 25.43 -1.20
CA LYS A 94 11.35 26.36 -2.21
C LYS A 94 10.24 26.96 -3.07
N SER A 95 9.08 26.30 -3.11
CA SER A 95 7.89 26.76 -3.83
C SER A 95 7.03 27.64 -2.91
N ASP A 96 6.26 28.52 -3.53
CA ASP A 96 5.24 29.31 -2.85
C ASP A 96 3.89 28.56 -2.84
N ASN A 97 3.91 27.26 -2.57
CA ASN A 97 2.72 26.44 -2.56
C ASN A 97 2.13 26.38 -1.14
N ASP A 98 0.82 26.52 -1.02
CA ASP A 98 0.09 26.20 0.21
C ASP A 98 0.08 24.69 0.44
N VAL A 99 -0.17 23.93 -0.63
CA VAL A 99 -0.17 22.47 -0.66
C VAL A 99 0.68 21.98 -1.83
N THR A 100 1.49 20.97 -1.61
CA THR A 100 2.13 20.20 -2.71
C THR A 100 1.58 18.79 -2.75
N VAL A 101 1.07 18.38 -3.90
CA VAL A 101 0.50 17.06 -4.18
C VAL A 101 1.53 16.23 -4.92
N VAL A 102 1.70 14.98 -4.52
CA VAL A 102 2.55 14.02 -5.24
C VAL A 102 1.72 13.28 -6.28
N TYR A 103 2.22 13.22 -7.51
CA TYR A 103 1.58 12.47 -8.58
C TYR A 103 2.57 11.60 -9.34
N LYS A 104 2.04 10.61 -10.05
CA LYS A 104 2.81 9.81 -11.01
C LYS A 104 2.11 9.80 -12.36
N LYS A 105 2.86 10.08 -13.43
CA LYS A 105 2.40 9.84 -14.79
C LYS A 105 2.49 8.36 -15.09
N VAL A 106 1.36 7.73 -15.46
CA VAL A 106 1.23 6.31 -15.79
C VAL A 106 0.70 6.14 -17.21
N ASN A 107 0.91 4.98 -17.82
CA ASN A 107 0.49 4.66 -19.18
C ASN A 107 -0.61 3.58 -19.24
N ASP A 108 -1.09 3.14 -18.08
CA ASP A 108 -2.03 2.03 -17.91
C ASP A 108 -3.21 2.39 -16.99
N ALA A 109 -3.52 3.68 -16.89
CA ALA A 109 -4.58 4.18 -16.01
C ALA A 109 -5.98 3.63 -16.36
N ASN A 110 -6.19 3.15 -17.58
CA ASN A 110 -7.44 2.54 -18.01
C ASN A 110 -7.67 1.13 -17.43
N ASN A 111 -6.61 0.44 -17.00
CA ASN A 111 -6.67 -0.91 -16.42
C ASN A 111 -6.35 -0.92 -14.93
N ASN A 112 -5.41 -0.08 -14.54
CA ASN A 112 -4.99 0.10 -13.15
C ASN A 112 -5.41 1.49 -12.64
N PHE A 113 -5.31 1.74 -11.35
CA PHE A 113 -5.65 3.04 -10.75
C PHE A 113 -7.11 3.52 -10.97
N ILE A 114 -8.03 2.60 -11.24
CA ILE A 114 -9.46 2.93 -11.32
C ILE A 114 -9.89 3.51 -9.98
N ASP A 115 -10.79 4.51 -10.01
CA ASP A 115 -11.25 5.28 -8.85
C ASP A 115 -10.22 6.21 -8.19
N CYS A 116 -8.94 6.18 -8.60
CA CYS A 116 -7.95 7.16 -8.15
C CYS A 116 -8.22 8.55 -8.72
N GLY A 117 -7.65 9.58 -8.11
CA GLY A 117 -7.64 10.93 -8.64
C GLY A 117 -6.74 11.06 -9.88
N ILE A 118 -7.14 11.85 -10.85
CA ILE A 118 -6.31 12.29 -11.97
C ILE A 118 -6.11 13.79 -11.86
N LEU A 119 -4.85 14.22 -11.87
CA LEU A 119 -4.49 15.64 -11.80
C LEU A 119 -4.37 16.26 -13.20
N ASN A 120 -5.09 17.36 -13.42
CA ASN A 120 -4.80 18.26 -14.51
C ASN A 120 -3.82 19.33 -14.03
N ILE A 121 -2.64 19.38 -14.65
CA ILE A 121 -1.53 20.23 -14.24
C ILE A 121 -1.20 21.20 -15.35
N ASN A 122 -1.07 22.48 -15.04
CA ASN A 122 -0.69 23.51 -16.02
C ASN A 122 0.84 23.61 -16.20
N ASN A 123 1.27 24.45 -17.13
CA ASN A 123 2.69 24.65 -17.47
C ASN A 123 3.53 25.23 -16.31
N LYS A 124 2.89 25.74 -15.25
CA LYS A 124 3.55 26.24 -14.03
C LYS A 124 3.60 25.18 -12.90
N ASN A 125 3.35 23.91 -13.23
CA ASN A 125 3.24 22.80 -12.27
C ASN A 125 2.17 23.02 -11.18
N ARG A 126 1.11 23.76 -11.48
CA ARG A 126 -0.05 23.93 -10.59
C ARG A 126 -1.16 22.96 -10.94
N VAL A 127 -1.79 22.39 -9.95
CA VAL A 127 -3.00 21.57 -10.10
C VAL A 127 -4.18 22.50 -10.35
N VAL A 128 -4.82 22.35 -11.51
CA VAL A 128 -5.98 23.18 -11.90
C VAL A 128 -7.31 22.41 -11.79
N ASN A 129 -7.26 21.08 -11.80
CA ASN A 129 -8.43 20.23 -11.60
C ASN A 129 -8.02 18.85 -11.13
N ILE A 130 -8.89 18.20 -10.35
CA ILE A 130 -8.77 16.80 -9.91
C ILE A 130 -10.05 16.07 -10.29
N LYS A 131 -9.94 15.13 -11.23
CA LYS A 131 -11.07 14.28 -11.67
C LYS A 131 -10.89 12.83 -11.24
N LYS A 132 -11.98 12.08 -11.15
CA LYS A 132 -11.93 10.65 -10.85
C LYS A 132 -11.53 9.85 -12.08
N ASN A 133 -10.64 8.89 -11.92
CA ASN A 133 -10.29 7.93 -12.98
C ASN A 133 -11.41 6.91 -13.17
N ILE A 134 -12.04 6.95 -14.33
CA ILE A 134 -13.10 5.99 -14.73
C ILE A 134 -12.64 5.05 -15.85
N GLY A 135 -11.33 4.93 -16.08
CA GLY A 135 -10.74 4.02 -17.05
C GLY A 135 -10.81 4.45 -18.51
N LYS A 136 -11.11 5.72 -18.80
CA LYS A 136 -11.20 6.22 -20.19
C LYS A 136 -9.85 6.47 -20.84
N GLU A 137 -8.88 6.97 -20.08
CA GLU A 137 -7.59 7.41 -20.58
C GLU A 137 -6.51 6.43 -20.09
N SER A 138 -5.64 5.96 -20.98
CA SER A 138 -4.50 5.12 -20.59
C SER A 138 -3.37 5.94 -19.96
N ILE A 139 -3.09 7.13 -20.51
CA ILE A 139 -2.04 8.02 -20.00
C ILE A 139 -2.68 9.05 -19.08
N SER A 140 -2.29 9.06 -17.81
CA SER A 140 -2.85 9.98 -16.82
C SER A 140 -1.86 10.32 -15.71
N ASN A 141 -2.03 11.48 -15.10
CA ASN A 141 -1.29 11.89 -13.91
C ASN A 141 -2.07 11.44 -12.66
N ILE A 142 -1.73 10.30 -12.11
CA ILE A 142 -2.43 9.74 -10.95
C ILE A 142 -2.04 10.49 -9.68
N ASP A 143 -3.03 11.00 -8.97
CA ASP A 143 -2.88 11.52 -7.62
C ASP A 143 -2.48 10.39 -6.67
N MET A 144 -1.31 10.50 -6.06
CA MET A 144 -0.86 9.53 -5.06
C MET A 144 -1.48 9.78 -3.69
N GLU A 145 -2.35 10.77 -3.55
CA GLU A 145 -2.98 11.21 -2.29
C GLU A 145 -1.94 11.49 -1.18
N MET A 146 -0.76 11.91 -1.59
CA MET A 146 0.31 12.36 -0.70
C MET A 146 0.39 13.86 -0.76
N TYR A 147 0.17 14.50 0.38
CA TYR A 147 0.09 15.96 0.49
C TYR A 147 1.05 16.47 1.54
N ILE A 148 1.80 17.53 1.22
CA ILE A 148 2.58 18.30 2.19
C ILE A 148 2.04 19.72 2.24
N MET A 149 1.86 20.22 3.46
CA MET A 149 1.37 21.57 3.74
C MET A 149 1.89 22.08 5.09
N ARG A 150 1.69 23.36 5.38
CA ARG A 150 1.96 23.91 6.69
C ARG A 150 1.02 23.34 7.73
N THR A 151 1.51 23.21 8.96
CA THR A 151 0.73 22.63 10.08
C THR A 151 -0.49 23.50 10.45
N ASP A 152 -0.37 24.82 10.33
CA ASP A 152 -1.50 25.73 10.56
C ASP A 152 -2.63 25.53 9.55
N LEU A 153 -2.32 25.47 8.27
CA LEU A 153 -3.29 25.15 7.22
C LEU A 153 -3.93 23.77 7.43
N PHE A 154 -3.13 22.76 7.78
CA PHE A 154 -3.66 21.43 8.07
C PHE A 154 -4.68 21.44 9.22
N MET A 155 -4.38 22.17 10.31
CA MET A 155 -5.31 22.30 11.44
C MET A 155 -6.58 23.06 11.04
N GLU A 156 -6.46 24.11 10.24
CA GLU A 156 -7.60 24.85 9.70
C GLU A 156 -8.50 23.92 8.86
N ILE A 157 -7.94 23.16 7.94
CA ILE A 157 -8.67 22.16 7.13
C ILE A 157 -9.41 21.18 8.06
N ALA A 158 -8.74 20.63 9.04
CA ALA A 158 -9.33 19.64 9.94
C ALA A 158 -10.50 20.22 10.75
N TYR A 159 -10.35 21.41 11.33
CA TYR A 159 -11.43 22.05 12.11
C TYR A 159 -12.60 22.52 11.24
N GLU A 160 -12.31 23.09 10.06
CA GLU A 160 -13.35 23.54 9.14
C GLU A 160 -14.18 22.35 8.61
N GLY A 161 -13.55 21.19 8.36
CA GLY A 161 -14.27 19.99 7.97
C GLY A 161 -15.29 19.52 9.00
N ILE A 162 -14.94 19.55 10.28
CA ILE A 162 -15.90 19.24 11.36
C ILE A 162 -17.01 20.29 11.42
N LYS A 163 -16.64 21.57 11.38
CA LYS A 163 -17.59 22.68 11.53
C LYS A 163 -18.60 22.73 10.39
N SER A 164 -18.13 22.57 9.15
CA SER A 164 -18.99 22.69 7.97
C SER A 164 -19.70 21.39 7.59
N GLY A 165 -19.09 20.21 7.90
CA GLY A 165 -19.55 18.92 7.42
C GLY A 165 -19.47 18.74 5.89
N MET A 166 -18.89 19.70 5.16
CA MET A 166 -18.84 19.70 3.69
C MET A 166 -17.86 18.69 3.10
N TYR A 167 -16.85 18.31 3.86
CA TYR A 167 -15.87 17.31 3.44
C TYR A 167 -15.42 16.45 4.63
N ARG A 168 -15.08 15.21 4.33
CA ARG A 168 -14.63 14.21 5.31
C ARG A 168 -13.16 13.85 5.16
N LYS A 169 -12.58 14.18 4.01
CA LYS A 169 -11.18 13.86 3.66
C LYS A 169 -10.46 15.12 3.23
N VAL A 170 -9.17 15.21 3.58
CA VAL A 170 -8.32 16.33 3.18
C VAL A 170 -8.28 16.53 1.66
N LYS A 171 -8.27 15.42 0.90
CA LYS A 171 -8.34 15.49 -0.56
C LYS A 171 -9.59 16.17 -1.12
N GLU A 172 -10.72 16.03 -0.43
CA GLU A 172 -11.98 16.66 -0.83
C GLU A 172 -11.91 18.18 -0.64
N PHE A 173 -11.35 18.62 0.49
CA PHE A 173 -11.09 20.05 0.72
C PHE A 173 -10.17 20.63 -0.34
N ILE A 174 -9.03 20.00 -0.61
CA ILE A 174 -8.08 20.47 -1.62
C ILE A 174 -8.78 20.61 -2.98
N ARG A 175 -9.55 19.58 -3.39
CA ARG A 175 -10.30 19.59 -4.65
C ARG A 175 -11.31 20.74 -4.75
N GLN A 176 -12.02 21.04 -3.67
CA GLN A 176 -13.01 22.11 -3.64
C GLN A 176 -12.38 23.51 -3.62
N ASN A 177 -11.15 23.63 -3.12
CA ASN A 177 -10.47 24.91 -2.92
C ASN A 177 -9.30 25.18 -3.86
N LEU A 178 -9.23 24.51 -5.02
CA LEU A 178 -8.14 24.70 -6.01
C LEU A 178 -8.03 26.15 -6.50
N ASN A 179 -9.12 26.92 -6.50
CA ASN A 179 -9.12 28.33 -6.89
C ASN A 179 -8.56 29.25 -5.82
N ASN A 180 -8.63 28.85 -4.54
CA ASN A 180 -8.23 29.64 -3.40
C ASN A 180 -6.84 29.28 -2.86
N LEU A 181 -6.38 28.07 -3.17
CA LEU A 181 -5.09 27.53 -2.74
C LEU A 181 -4.08 27.47 -3.89
N ASN A 182 -2.83 27.78 -3.58
CA ASN A 182 -1.73 27.52 -4.48
C ASN A 182 -1.31 26.05 -4.35
N VAL A 183 -1.93 25.16 -5.16
CA VAL A 183 -1.65 23.72 -5.13
C VAL A 183 -0.62 23.36 -6.19
N GLY A 184 0.61 23.06 -5.77
CA GLY A 184 1.68 22.63 -6.66
C GLY A 184 1.73 21.11 -6.82
N ALA A 185 2.22 20.64 -7.96
CA ALA A 185 2.37 19.23 -8.29
C ALA A 185 3.84 18.80 -8.25
N PHE A 186 4.14 17.67 -7.61
CA PHE A 186 5.46 17.06 -7.57
C PHE A 186 5.40 15.66 -8.20
N GLU A 187 6.19 15.44 -9.26
CA GLU A 187 6.20 14.17 -9.99
C GLU A 187 7.07 13.13 -9.28
N PHE A 188 6.47 11.99 -8.97
CA PHE A 188 7.19 10.78 -8.55
C PHE A 188 7.48 9.89 -9.77
N LYS A 189 8.75 9.53 -9.96
CA LYS A 189 9.20 8.75 -11.14
C LYS A 189 9.41 7.26 -10.87
N GLY A 190 9.28 6.81 -9.61
CA GLY A 190 9.49 5.43 -9.21
C GLY A 190 8.29 4.51 -9.47
N TYR A 191 8.42 3.23 -9.10
CA TYR A 191 7.32 2.27 -9.16
C TYR A 191 6.16 2.68 -8.26
N LEU A 192 4.93 2.57 -8.76
CA LEU A 192 3.69 2.82 -8.04
C LEU A 192 2.68 1.73 -8.34
N ALA A 193 2.06 1.17 -7.29
CA ALA A 193 0.84 0.39 -7.39
C ALA A 193 -0.20 0.91 -6.40
N CYS A 194 -1.47 0.84 -6.77
CA CYS A 194 -2.60 1.21 -5.91
C CYS A 194 -3.38 -0.05 -5.51
N ILE A 195 -3.40 -0.38 -4.21
CA ILE A 195 -4.09 -1.56 -3.69
C ILE A 195 -5.50 -1.17 -3.25
N ASN A 196 -6.37 -0.92 -4.21
CA ASN A 196 -7.77 -0.54 -3.97
C ASN A 196 -8.79 -1.64 -4.34
N SER A 197 -8.32 -2.76 -4.83
CA SER A 197 -9.15 -3.92 -5.18
C SER A 197 -8.35 -5.22 -5.10
N THR A 198 -9.04 -6.36 -5.04
CA THR A 198 -8.42 -7.70 -5.12
C THR A 198 -7.58 -7.87 -6.39
N ARG A 199 -8.12 -7.42 -7.53
CA ARG A 199 -7.39 -7.45 -8.80
C ARG A 199 -6.10 -6.63 -8.73
N ALA A 200 -6.18 -5.42 -8.18
CA ALA A 200 -5.01 -4.56 -8.03
C ALA A 200 -3.95 -5.18 -7.11
N TYR A 201 -4.37 -5.81 -6.00
CA TYR A 201 -3.46 -6.56 -5.12
C TYR A 201 -2.78 -7.73 -5.85
N PHE A 202 -3.55 -8.51 -6.61
CA PHE A 202 -3.04 -9.63 -7.39
C PHE A 202 -2.02 -9.19 -8.43
N ASN A 203 -2.36 -8.21 -9.25
CA ASN A 203 -1.47 -7.67 -10.28
C ASN A 203 -0.20 -7.06 -9.67
N ALA A 204 -0.33 -6.28 -8.61
CA ALA A 204 0.81 -5.69 -7.91
C ALA A 204 1.71 -6.78 -7.32
N SER A 205 1.15 -7.85 -6.76
CA SER A 205 1.95 -8.98 -6.24
C SER A 205 2.74 -9.66 -7.36
N LEU A 206 2.10 -10.02 -8.47
CA LEU A 206 2.77 -10.67 -9.59
C LEU A 206 3.77 -9.75 -10.30
N SER A 207 3.58 -8.42 -10.27
CA SER A 207 4.53 -7.48 -10.87
C SER A 207 5.93 -7.57 -10.24
N PHE A 208 6.05 -8.06 -9.00
CA PHE A 208 7.35 -8.26 -8.34
C PHE A 208 8.17 -9.40 -8.95
N LEU A 209 7.59 -10.24 -9.80
CA LEU A 209 8.35 -11.22 -10.60
C LEU A 209 9.25 -10.52 -11.63
N ASP A 210 8.93 -9.29 -12.02
CA ASP A 210 9.85 -8.45 -12.78
C ASP A 210 10.99 -7.97 -11.87
N LYS A 211 12.22 -8.36 -12.26
CA LYS A 211 13.44 -8.02 -11.51
C LYS A 211 13.69 -6.50 -11.42
N HIS A 212 13.25 -5.72 -12.42
CA HIS A 212 13.41 -4.27 -12.41
C HIS A 212 12.51 -3.64 -11.35
N ILE A 213 11.25 -4.05 -11.29
CA ILE A 213 10.28 -3.59 -10.29
C ILE A 213 10.74 -3.98 -8.88
N SER A 214 11.12 -5.24 -8.68
CA SER A 214 11.63 -5.71 -7.39
C SER A 214 12.87 -4.95 -6.93
N LYS A 215 13.83 -4.71 -7.82
CA LYS A 215 15.03 -3.95 -7.50
C LYS A 215 14.70 -2.50 -7.16
N GLU A 216 13.82 -1.86 -7.93
CA GLU A 216 13.42 -0.49 -7.69
C GLU A 216 12.73 -0.32 -6.34
N LEU A 217 11.77 -1.19 -6.03
CA LEU A 217 11.00 -1.07 -4.80
C LEU A 217 11.84 -1.42 -3.55
N PHE A 218 12.62 -2.51 -3.58
CA PHE A 218 13.24 -3.06 -2.38
C PHE A 218 14.71 -2.70 -2.20
N TYR A 219 15.45 -2.35 -3.28
CA TYR A 219 16.92 -2.23 -3.20
C TYR A 219 17.47 -0.87 -3.65
N LYS A 220 16.78 -0.12 -4.52
CA LYS A 220 17.30 1.12 -5.11
C LYS A 220 17.30 2.32 -4.14
N ASN A 221 16.32 2.37 -3.26
CA ASN A 221 16.17 3.36 -2.19
C ASN A 221 16.48 2.71 -0.84
N PRO A 222 16.46 3.47 0.27
CA PRO A 222 16.57 2.85 1.58
C PRO A 222 15.62 1.65 1.70
N PRO A 223 16.06 0.54 2.34
CA PRO A 223 15.31 -0.70 2.33
C PRO A 223 13.93 -0.54 2.97
N ILE A 224 12.98 -1.27 2.44
CA ILE A 224 11.68 -1.46 3.09
C ILE A 224 11.85 -2.52 4.17
N TYR A 225 11.63 -2.15 5.43
CA TYR A 225 11.69 -3.10 6.55
C TYR A 225 10.45 -3.97 6.55
N THR A 226 10.67 -5.28 6.45
CA THR A 226 9.62 -6.30 6.55
C THR A 226 9.81 -7.10 7.83
N LYS A 227 8.78 -7.88 8.22
CA LYS A 227 8.88 -8.76 9.38
C LYS A 227 9.95 -9.82 9.15
N ILE A 228 10.98 -9.83 9.99
CA ILE A 228 12.02 -10.84 9.98
C ILE A 228 11.47 -12.10 10.66
N GLN A 229 11.64 -13.24 10.01
CA GLN A 229 11.37 -14.56 10.58
C GLN A 229 12.49 -15.51 10.14
N ASP A 230 13.10 -16.16 11.10
CA ASP A 230 14.13 -17.15 10.85
C ASP A 230 13.43 -18.49 10.54
N GLU A 231 13.55 -18.91 9.29
CA GLU A 231 12.99 -20.15 8.78
C GLU A 231 14.09 -20.92 8.04
N PHE A 232 13.95 -22.25 8.00
CA PHE A 232 14.86 -23.09 7.22
C PHE A 232 14.78 -22.71 5.73
N PRO A 233 15.85 -22.97 4.94
CA PRO A 233 15.80 -22.85 3.49
C PRO A 233 14.67 -23.69 2.90
N THR A 234 14.08 -23.22 1.82
CA THR A 234 13.06 -23.98 1.07
C THR A 234 13.67 -25.27 0.51
N ARG A 235 12.94 -26.38 0.62
CA ARG A 235 13.32 -27.68 0.07
C ARG A 235 12.54 -27.96 -1.21
N TYR A 236 13.25 -28.50 -2.18
CA TYR A 236 12.71 -28.93 -3.47
C TYR A 236 12.97 -30.42 -3.62
N THR A 237 12.00 -31.18 -4.13
CA THR A 237 12.20 -32.59 -4.51
C THR A 237 12.71 -32.69 -5.95
N GLU A 238 13.17 -33.89 -6.34
CA GLU A 238 13.64 -34.14 -7.71
C GLU A 238 12.55 -33.92 -8.75
N ASP A 239 11.29 -34.20 -8.41
CA ASP A 239 10.12 -34.04 -9.29
C ASP A 239 9.60 -32.58 -9.34
N SER A 240 10.12 -31.68 -8.51
CA SER A 240 9.65 -30.30 -8.46
C SER A 240 10.11 -29.48 -9.68
N CYS A 241 9.21 -28.63 -10.20
CA CYS A 241 9.53 -27.73 -11.30
C CYS A 241 9.12 -26.30 -10.93
N VAL A 242 10.10 -25.40 -10.78
CA VAL A 242 9.85 -24.01 -10.42
C VAL A 242 10.35 -23.09 -11.52
N ASN A 243 9.45 -22.23 -12.02
CA ASN A 243 9.76 -21.28 -13.07
C ASN A 243 9.19 -19.90 -12.74
N ASN A 244 9.99 -18.83 -12.94
CA ASN A 244 9.61 -17.44 -12.77
C ASN A 244 8.78 -17.17 -11.51
N SER A 245 9.26 -17.61 -10.34
CA SER A 245 8.51 -17.52 -9.09
C SER A 245 9.38 -17.01 -7.95
N ILE A 246 8.78 -16.34 -6.98
CA ILE A 246 9.42 -15.93 -5.74
C ILE A 246 8.91 -16.84 -4.63
N ILE A 247 9.81 -17.55 -3.96
CA ILE A 247 9.47 -18.50 -2.89
C ILE A 247 10.20 -18.09 -1.62
N ALA A 248 9.44 -17.89 -0.56
CA ALA A 248 9.98 -17.55 0.75
C ALA A 248 10.45 -18.79 1.52
N ASN A 249 11.33 -18.59 2.51
CA ASN A 249 11.93 -19.64 3.32
C ASN A 249 10.90 -20.53 4.04
N GLY A 250 11.33 -21.74 4.39
CA GLY A 250 10.55 -22.72 5.16
C GLY A 250 9.53 -23.50 4.33
N SER A 251 9.52 -23.35 3.02
CA SER A 251 8.57 -24.04 2.13
C SER A 251 9.10 -25.41 1.68
N TYR A 252 8.16 -26.31 1.35
CA TYR A 252 8.45 -27.65 0.81
C TYR A 252 7.67 -27.83 -0.51
N ILE A 253 8.41 -28.09 -1.60
CA ILE A 253 7.85 -28.04 -2.95
C ILE A 253 8.08 -29.42 -3.63
N GLU A 254 6.98 -30.11 -3.94
CA GLU A 254 6.98 -31.37 -4.70
C GLU A 254 6.28 -31.25 -6.06
N GLY A 255 5.62 -30.14 -6.32
CA GLY A 255 4.84 -29.89 -7.55
C GLY A 255 5.48 -28.88 -8.50
N THR A 256 4.68 -28.44 -9.46
CA THR A 256 5.04 -27.44 -10.46
C THR A 256 4.53 -26.06 -10.04
N VAL A 257 5.43 -25.07 -10.03
CA VAL A 257 5.13 -23.69 -9.63
C VAL A 257 5.60 -22.73 -10.73
N LYS A 258 4.66 -21.99 -11.33
CA LYS A 258 4.96 -21.09 -12.45
C LYS A 258 4.32 -19.72 -12.24
N ASN A 259 5.11 -18.66 -12.37
CA ASN A 259 4.66 -17.26 -12.21
C ASN A 259 3.96 -17.02 -10.86
N CYS A 260 4.49 -17.52 -9.75
CA CYS A 260 3.84 -17.47 -8.45
C CYS A 260 4.65 -16.68 -7.42
N ILE A 261 3.93 -16.13 -6.43
CA ILE A 261 4.49 -15.60 -5.20
C ILE A 261 4.11 -16.55 -4.07
N ILE A 262 5.07 -17.22 -3.47
CA ILE A 262 4.87 -18.23 -2.42
C ILE A 262 5.42 -17.68 -1.09
N GLY A 263 4.53 -17.61 -0.11
CA GLY A 263 4.85 -17.17 1.26
C GLY A 263 5.70 -18.17 2.03
N ARG A 264 6.00 -17.85 3.30
CA ARG A 264 6.80 -18.72 4.17
C ARG A 264 6.02 -19.96 4.61
N LYS A 265 6.71 -21.09 4.80
CA LYS A 265 6.11 -22.33 5.30
C LYS A 265 4.92 -22.78 4.48
N VAL A 266 5.07 -22.80 3.17
CA VAL A 266 4.05 -23.33 2.26
C VAL A 266 4.47 -24.73 1.84
N ASN A 267 3.55 -25.68 1.97
CA ASN A 267 3.74 -27.04 1.47
C ASN A 267 2.96 -27.22 0.17
N ILE A 268 3.61 -27.74 -0.87
CA ILE A 268 3.00 -28.02 -2.18
C ILE A 268 3.22 -29.47 -2.51
N GLY A 269 2.13 -30.25 -2.53
CA GLY A 269 2.14 -31.68 -2.70
C GLY A 269 2.49 -32.13 -4.11
N LYS A 270 2.79 -33.45 -4.23
CA LYS A 270 3.18 -34.10 -5.47
C LYS A 270 2.09 -34.00 -6.55
N GLY A 271 2.52 -33.74 -7.80
CA GLY A 271 1.60 -33.61 -8.94
C GLY A 271 0.77 -32.33 -8.96
N THR A 272 0.95 -31.46 -7.97
CA THR A 272 0.24 -30.15 -7.91
C THR A 272 0.82 -29.16 -8.90
N ILE A 273 -0.05 -28.39 -9.56
CA ILE A 273 0.31 -27.37 -10.55
C ILE A 273 -0.26 -26.02 -10.11
N LEU A 274 0.64 -25.07 -9.84
CA LEU A 274 0.30 -23.68 -9.52
C LEU A 274 0.75 -22.76 -10.65
N GLU A 275 -0.17 -21.95 -11.17
CA GLU A 275 0.10 -20.98 -12.23
C GLU A 275 -0.52 -19.63 -11.88
N ASN A 276 0.28 -18.54 -11.92
CA ASN A 276 -0.16 -17.19 -11.59
C ASN A 276 -0.87 -17.13 -10.22
N CYS A 277 -0.26 -17.65 -9.16
CA CYS A 277 -0.87 -17.71 -7.84
C CYS A 277 -0.11 -16.84 -6.82
N VAL A 278 -0.84 -16.30 -5.84
CA VAL A 278 -0.28 -15.64 -4.67
C VAL A 278 -0.68 -16.46 -3.44
N ILE A 279 0.26 -17.27 -2.96
CA ILE A 279 0.03 -18.19 -1.85
C ILE A 279 0.61 -17.58 -0.57
N MET A 280 -0.25 -17.28 0.40
CA MET A 280 0.20 -16.70 1.65
C MET A 280 0.81 -17.73 2.58
N GLN A 281 1.50 -17.25 3.61
CA GLN A 281 2.27 -18.08 4.56
C GLN A 281 1.42 -19.13 5.28
N ASN A 282 2.07 -20.25 5.68
CA ASN A 282 1.48 -21.38 6.40
C ASN A 282 0.30 -22.02 5.64
N THR A 283 0.37 -22.08 4.33
CA THR A 283 -0.64 -22.73 3.48
C THR A 283 -0.18 -24.14 3.13
N ASP A 284 -1.07 -25.11 3.31
CA ASP A 284 -0.86 -26.51 2.93
C ASP A 284 -1.69 -26.83 1.69
N ILE A 285 -1.05 -27.28 0.62
CA ILE A 285 -1.69 -27.67 -0.63
C ILE A 285 -1.38 -29.15 -0.87
N GLY A 286 -2.45 -29.94 -0.93
CA GLY A 286 -2.39 -31.38 -1.12
C GLY A 286 -1.83 -31.83 -2.47
N ASN A 287 -1.92 -33.13 -2.75
CA ASN A 287 -1.42 -33.72 -3.99
C ASN A 287 -2.41 -33.54 -5.15
N ASN A 288 -1.90 -33.48 -6.40
CA ASN A 288 -2.70 -33.41 -7.63
C ASN A 288 -3.68 -32.24 -7.66
N VAL A 289 -3.34 -31.11 -7.06
CA VAL A 289 -4.14 -29.89 -7.05
C VAL A 289 -3.76 -29.03 -8.27
N ILE A 290 -4.75 -28.47 -8.95
CA ILE A 290 -4.51 -27.49 -10.02
C ILE A 290 -5.08 -26.14 -9.57
N MET A 291 -4.21 -25.13 -9.49
CA MET A 291 -4.63 -23.78 -9.14
C MET A 291 -4.10 -22.78 -10.18
N LYS A 292 -5.00 -21.93 -10.70
CA LYS A 292 -4.65 -20.84 -11.61
C LYS A 292 -5.36 -19.55 -11.19
N ASN A 293 -4.61 -18.43 -11.19
CA ASN A 293 -5.14 -17.11 -10.82
C ASN A 293 -5.83 -17.12 -9.45
N VAL A 294 -5.13 -17.62 -8.43
CA VAL A 294 -5.67 -17.80 -7.08
C VAL A 294 -4.85 -17.04 -6.06
N ILE A 295 -5.52 -16.46 -5.08
CA ILE A 295 -4.94 -15.89 -3.88
C ILE A 295 -5.39 -16.74 -2.70
N THR A 296 -4.48 -17.27 -1.89
CA THR A 296 -4.84 -17.93 -0.63
C THR A 296 -4.66 -16.98 0.55
N HIS A 297 -5.50 -17.13 1.57
CA HIS A 297 -5.24 -16.49 2.86
C HIS A 297 -4.14 -17.26 3.63
N LYS A 298 -3.63 -16.64 4.70
CA LYS A 298 -2.66 -17.28 5.61
C LYS A 298 -3.28 -18.48 6.30
N GLY A 299 -2.56 -19.61 6.29
CA GLY A 299 -2.99 -20.84 6.96
C GLY A 299 -4.16 -21.54 6.27
N SER A 300 -4.33 -21.36 4.97
CA SER A 300 -5.33 -22.10 4.18
C SER A 300 -4.91 -23.55 4.03
N LEU A 301 -5.90 -24.45 3.98
CA LEU A 301 -5.74 -25.88 3.69
C LEU A 301 -6.47 -26.21 2.41
N ILE A 302 -5.76 -26.75 1.42
CA ILE A 302 -6.32 -27.18 0.13
C ILE A 302 -6.16 -28.70 0.04
N ASN A 303 -7.27 -29.43 0.02
CA ASN A 303 -7.26 -30.87 -0.05
C ASN A 303 -6.78 -31.37 -1.43
N SER A 304 -6.28 -32.60 -1.47
CA SER A 304 -5.80 -33.24 -2.71
C SER A 304 -6.90 -33.36 -3.78
N ASN A 305 -6.48 -33.41 -5.05
CA ASN A 305 -7.33 -33.61 -6.23
C ASN A 305 -8.31 -32.45 -6.50
N ASN A 306 -8.08 -31.26 -5.97
CA ASN A 306 -8.90 -30.07 -6.23
C ASN A 306 -8.44 -29.33 -7.50
N ASN A 307 -9.43 -28.74 -8.20
CA ASN A 307 -9.17 -27.89 -9.37
C ASN A 307 -9.83 -26.52 -9.17
N ILE A 308 -9.00 -25.48 -9.00
CA ILE A 308 -9.42 -24.13 -8.65
C ILE A 308 -8.85 -23.15 -9.67
N ILE A 309 -9.69 -22.71 -10.61
CA ILE A 309 -9.26 -21.85 -11.72
C ILE A 309 -10.03 -20.54 -11.68
N GLY A 310 -9.36 -19.44 -11.35
CA GLY A 310 -9.86 -18.08 -11.44
C GLY A 310 -9.60 -17.46 -12.81
N ASP A 311 -10.29 -16.37 -13.10
CA ASP A 311 -10.00 -15.51 -14.24
C ASP A 311 -8.83 -14.57 -13.92
N GLY A 312 -7.99 -14.22 -14.90
CA GLY A 312 -6.87 -13.30 -14.71
C GLY A 312 -7.29 -11.89 -14.28
N ASN A 313 -8.51 -11.48 -14.62
CA ASN A 313 -9.09 -10.22 -14.18
C ASN A 313 -9.88 -10.33 -12.87
N LEU A 314 -10.26 -11.54 -12.47
CA LEU A 314 -11.01 -11.82 -11.25
C LEU A 314 -10.41 -13.04 -10.55
N PRO A 315 -9.30 -12.90 -9.82
CA PRO A 315 -8.67 -14.01 -9.11
C PRO A 315 -9.60 -14.56 -8.03
N ILE A 316 -9.59 -15.88 -7.82
CA ILE A 316 -10.29 -16.53 -6.72
C ILE A 316 -9.52 -16.27 -5.41
N ILE A 317 -10.26 -15.90 -4.36
CA ILE A 317 -9.71 -15.78 -3.01
C ILE A 317 -10.14 -16.99 -2.19
N ILE A 318 -9.20 -17.71 -1.61
CA ILE A 318 -9.46 -18.77 -0.63
C ILE A 318 -9.29 -18.16 0.77
N GLU A 319 -10.39 -18.05 1.50
CA GLU A 319 -10.41 -17.51 2.87
C GLU A 319 -9.94 -18.52 3.91
N LYS A 320 -9.53 -18.05 5.07
CA LYS A 320 -8.91 -18.84 6.14
C LYS A 320 -9.78 -19.98 6.68
N GLU A 321 -11.09 -19.85 6.64
CA GLU A 321 -12.04 -20.77 7.28
C GLU A 321 -12.70 -21.78 6.31
N LYS A 322 -12.35 -21.72 5.05
CA LYS A 322 -12.86 -22.67 4.04
C LYS A 322 -11.80 -23.71 3.73
N SER A 323 -11.85 -24.85 4.43
CA SER A 323 -11.33 -26.09 3.85
C SER A 323 -12.12 -26.31 2.58
N ILE A 324 -11.50 -26.17 1.43
CA ILE A 324 -12.14 -26.60 0.17
C ILE A 324 -11.99 -28.11 0.15
N VAL A 325 -13.11 -28.76 0.42
CA VAL A 325 -13.29 -30.23 0.43
C VAL A 325 -13.36 -30.74 -0.99
#